data_87d49349b542650d4af7a520aeadfa58
#
_entry.id   87d49349b542650d4af7a520aeadfa58
#
_cell.length_a   1.000
_cell.length_b   1.000
_cell.length_c   1.000
_cell.angle_alpha   90.00
_cell.angle_beta   90.00
_cell.angle_gamma   90.00
#
_symmetry.space_group_name_H-M   'P 1'
#
loop_
_entity.id
_entity.type
_entity.pdbx_description
1 polymer ?
#
loop_
_entity_poly.entity_id
_entity_poly.type
_entity_poly.pdbx_seq_one_letter_code
_entity_poly.pdbx_strand_id
1 'polypeptide(L)'
;DFGDALEPFYGRGAREFERLLRDHLLLAAQLVADAKKGDTQAAERTRTLWYQNADRIAALLASLNPYWSYDQWRDMLFMHLGLVEDEATKRLMGQYAEGIMVFDNAEKQARQMADLLSRGIIRQFRL
;
A
#
# COMPACT_ATOMS: atom_id res chain seq x y z
N ASP A 1 3.47 -8.25 13.87
CA ASP A 1 3.07 -7.27 12.88
C ASP A 1 4.28 -6.48 12.33
N PHE A 2 4.05 -5.60 11.36
CA PHE A 2 5.12 -4.83 10.76
C PHE A 2 5.77 -3.86 11.75
N GLY A 3 4.99 -3.24 12.64
CA GLY A 3 5.52 -2.34 13.65
C GLY A 3 6.50 -3.05 14.56
N ASP A 4 6.13 -4.21 15.05
CA ASP A 4 6.98 -5.01 15.94
C ASP A 4 8.24 -5.50 15.20
N ALA A 5 8.10 -5.95 13.96
CA ALA A 5 9.22 -6.46 13.18
C ALA A 5 10.25 -5.37 12.85
N LEU A 6 9.80 -4.13 12.60
CA LEU A 6 10.65 -3.03 12.19
C LEU A 6 11.15 -2.17 13.35
N GLU A 7 10.53 -2.27 14.53
CA GLU A 7 10.90 -1.44 15.68
C GLU A 7 12.39 -1.52 16.06
N PRO A 8 13.03 -2.72 16.04
CA PRO A 8 14.47 -2.81 16.34
C PRO A 8 15.35 -1.98 15.40
N PHE A 9 14.86 -1.68 14.19
CA PHE A 9 15.62 -0.94 13.18
C PHE A 9 15.26 0.54 13.16
N TYR A 10 13.98 0.90 13.37
CA TYR A 10 13.49 2.25 13.11
C TYR A 10 12.77 2.92 14.29
N GLY A 11 12.54 2.21 15.40
CA GLY A 11 11.93 2.81 16.58
C GLY A 11 10.57 3.46 16.30
N ARG A 12 10.48 4.78 16.52
CA ARG A 12 9.24 5.55 16.29
C ARG A 12 8.78 5.50 14.83
N GLY A 13 9.72 5.43 13.89
CA GLY A 13 9.41 5.31 12.47
C GLY A 13 8.64 4.04 12.16
N ALA A 14 8.96 2.93 12.83
CA ALA A 14 8.21 1.68 12.70
C ALA A 14 6.78 1.83 13.19
N ARG A 15 6.56 2.54 14.29
CA ARG A 15 5.22 2.77 14.83
C ARG A 15 4.39 3.70 13.93
N GLU A 16 5.00 4.69 13.36
CA GLU A 16 4.34 5.57 12.39
C GLU A 16 3.98 4.82 11.12
N PHE A 17 4.87 3.96 10.63
CA PHE A 17 4.59 3.10 9.49
C PHE A 17 3.41 2.17 9.77
N GLU A 18 3.36 1.55 10.93
CA GLU A 18 2.23 0.71 11.36
C GLU A 18 0.92 1.49 11.34
N ARG A 19 0.91 2.70 11.88
CA ARG A 19 -0.28 3.55 11.88
C ARG A 19 -0.75 3.89 10.47
N LEU A 20 0.18 4.27 9.59
CA LEU A 20 -0.15 4.58 8.20
C LEU A 20 -0.67 3.35 7.45
N LEU A 21 -0.13 2.15 7.71
CA LEU A 21 -0.63 0.91 7.13
C LEU A 21 -2.03 0.58 7.63
N ARG A 22 -2.31 0.80 8.90
CA ARG A 22 -3.65 0.60 9.47
C ARG A 22 -4.65 1.53 8.78
N ASP A 23 -4.33 2.81 8.67
CA ASP A 23 -5.16 3.79 7.97
C ASP A 23 -5.38 3.39 6.51
N HIS A 24 -4.32 2.87 5.87
CA HIS A 24 -4.38 2.39 4.50
C HIS A 24 -5.41 1.27 4.32
N LEU A 25 -5.40 0.29 5.21
CA LEU A 25 -6.35 -0.82 5.17
C LEU A 25 -7.79 -0.37 5.44
N LEU A 26 -7.97 0.56 6.38
CA LEU A 26 -9.30 1.12 6.70
C LEU A 26 -9.85 1.93 5.51
N LEU A 27 -9.01 2.71 4.85
CA LEU A 27 -9.42 3.49 3.67
C LEU A 27 -9.77 2.57 2.50
N ALA A 28 -9.02 1.48 2.29
CA ALA A 28 -9.36 0.49 1.28
C ALA A 28 -10.72 -0.14 1.53
N ALA A 29 -11.01 -0.52 2.77
CA ALA A 29 -12.31 -1.08 3.15
C ALA A 29 -13.44 -0.06 2.96
N GLN A 30 -13.20 1.20 3.30
CA GLN A 30 -14.19 2.27 3.11
C GLN A 30 -14.47 2.51 1.63
N LEU A 31 -13.43 2.49 0.78
CA LEU A 31 -13.61 2.65 -0.66
C LEU A 31 -14.49 1.54 -1.26
N VAL A 32 -14.27 0.30 -0.84
CA VAL A 32 -15.12 -0.81 -1.28
C VAL A 32 -16.56 -0.62 -0.81
N ALA A 33 -16.76 -0.20 0.44
CA ALA A 33 -18.09 0.06 0.99
C ALA A 33 -18.82 1.17 0.22
N ASP A 34 -18.12 2.25 -0.09
CA ASP A 34 -18.68 3.37 -0.86
C ASP A 34 -19.08 2.92 -2.28
N ALA A 35 -18.23 2.11 -2.91
CA ALA A 35 -18.51 1.56 -4.24
C ALA A 35 -19.73 0.63 -4.23
N LYS A 36 -19.87 -0.21 -3.21
CA LYS A 36 -21.02 -1.09 -3.05
C LYS A 36 -22.34 -0.33 -2.90
N LYS A 37 -22.31 0.82 -2.25
CA LYS A 37 -23.48 1.68 -2.08
C LYS A 37 -23.82 2.46 -3.34
N GLY A 38 -22.93 2.49 -4.32
CA GLY A 38 -23.08 3.32 -5.51
C GLY A 38 -22.90 4.81 -5.24
N ASP A 39 -22.31 5.18 -4.11
CA ASP A 39 -22.03 6.57 -3.75
C ASP A 39 -20.72 7.02 -4.40
N THR A 40 -20.81 7.52 -5.62
CA THR A 40 -19.66 7.91 -6.43
C THR A 40 -18.87 9.04 -5.79
N GLN A 41 -19.55 10.03 -5.19
CA GLN A 41 -18.86 11.15 -4.54
C GLN A 41 -18.08 10.70 -3.31
N ALA A 42 -18.68 9.84 -2.49
CA ALA A 42 -17.98 9.28 -1.33
C ALA A 42 -16.78 8.45 -1.76
N ALA A 43 -16.93 7.63 -2.80
CA ALA A 43 -15.84 6.83 -3.35
C ALA A 43 -14.67 7.69 -3.83
N GLU A 44 -14.97 8.80 -4.52
CA GLU A 44 -13.93 9.73 -4.98
C GLU A 44 -13.18 10.39 -3.81
N ARG A 45 -13.89 10.81 -2.78
CA ARG A 45 -13.26 11.38 -1.58
C ARG A 45 -12.37 10.36 -0.89
N THR A 46 -12.86 9.14 -0.71
CA THR A 46 -12.09 8.06 -0.07
C THR A 46 -10.87 7.68 -0.90
N ARG A 47 -11.01 7.61 -2.23
CA ARG A 47 -9.88 7.34 -3.13
C ARG A 47 -8.79 8.39 -2.99
N THR A 48 -9.15 9.66 -2.94
CA THR A 48 -8.19 10.75 -2.75
C THR A 48 -7.41 10.58 -1.44
N LEU A 49 -8.11 10.30 -0.35
CA LEU A 49 -7.47 10.06 0.96
C LEU A 49 -6.58 8.82 0.94
N TRP A 50 -6.98 7.79 0.23
CA TRP A 50 -6.22 6.54 0.12
C TRP A 50 -4.89 6.76 -0.61
N TYR A 51 -4.91 7.50 -1.71
CA TYR A 51 -3.70 7.84 -2.45
C TYR A 51 -2.81 8.81 -1.66
N GLN A 52 -3.37 9.76 -0.95
CA GLN A 52 -2.60 10.63 -0.04
C GLN A 52 -1.91 9.83 1.05
N ASN A 53 -2.59 8.84 1.60
CA ASN A 53 -2.01 7.92 2.58
C ASN A 53 -0.81 7.16 1.98
N ALA A 54 -0.95 6.64 0.77
CA ALA A 54 0.15 5.97 0.08
C ALA A 54 1.35 6.90 -0.14
N ASP A 55 1.11 8.14 -0.51
CA ASP A 55 2.16 9.15 -0.65
C ASP A 55 2.91 9.39 0.67
N ARG A 56 2.19 9.47 1.78
CA ARG A 56 2.79 9.61 3.11
C ARG A 56 3.61 8.40 3.50
N ILE A 57 3.17 7.19 3.14
CA ILE A 57 3.95 5.97 3.36
C ILE A 57 5.27 6.06 2.60
N ALA A 58 5.24 6.44 1.33
CA ALA A 58 6.44 6.60 0.52
C ALA A 58 7.41 7.63 1.12
N ALA A 59 6.89 8.77 1.56
CA ALA A 59 7.68 9.83 2.18
C ALA A 59 8.32 9.36 3.49
N LEU A 60 7.56 8.65 4.32
CA LEU A 60 8.09 8.11 5.57
C LEU A 60 9.21 7.11 5.31
N LEU A 61 9.01 6.16 4.41
CA LEU A 61 10.03 5.16 4.07
C LEU A 61 11.31 5.82 3.59
N ALA A 62 11.20 6.80 2.69
CA ALA A 62 12.36 7.53 2.21
C ALA A 62 13.11 8.29 3.32
N SER A 63 12.38 8.75 4.34
CA SER A 63 13.00 9.43 5.49
C SER A 63 13.74 8.48 6.43
N LEU A 64 13.35 7.21 6.47
CA LEU A 64 13.91 6.20 7.38
C LEU A 64 15.16 5.52 6.83
N ASN A 65 15.29 5.43 5.52
CA ASN A 65 16.33 4.63 4.89
C ASN A 65 16.86 5.34 3.64
N PRO A 66 18.17 5.66 3.56
CA PRO A 66 18.73 6.37 2.41
C PRO A 66 18.72 5.55 1.11
N TYR A 67 18.53 4.22 1.20
CA TYR A 67 18.44 3.35 0.04
C TYR A 67 17.03 3.22 -0.50
N TRP A 68 16.04 3.82 0.17
CA TRP A 68 14.65 3.84 -0.28
C TRP A 68 14.33 5.16 -0.95
N SER A 69 14.08 5.12 -2.26
CA SER A 69 13.70 6.29 -3.04
C SER A 69 12.22 6.62 -2.82
N TYR A 70 11.92 7.89 -2.52
CA TYR A 70 10.54 8.37 -2.44
C TYR A 70 9.79 8.11 -3.74
N ASP A 71 10.36 8.51 -4.88
CA ASP A 71 9.70 8.37 -6.18
C ASP A 71 9.42 6.92 -6.52
N GLN A 72 10.38 6.03 -6.27
CA GLN A 72 10.22 4.61 -6.52
C GLN A 72 9.11 4.00 -5.65
N TRP A 73 9.10 4.31 -4.36
CA TRP A 73 8.07 3.82 -3.44
C TRP A 73 6.69 4.36 -3.79
N ARG A 74 6.61 5.66 -4.10
CA ARG A 74 5.36 6.29 -4.52
C ARG A 74 4.79 5.62 -5.76
N ASP A 75 5.62 5.42 -6.78
CA ASP A 75 5.18 4.79 -8.04
C ASP A 75 4.72 3.36 -7.83
N MET A 76 5.44 2.57 -7.03
CA MET A 76 5.06 1.19 -6.72
C MET A 76 3.77 1.13 -5.90
N LEU A 77 3.62 1.99 -4.90
CA LEU A 77 2.41 2.03 -4.09
C LEU A 77 1.21 2.46 -4.91
N PHE A 78 1.34 3.47 -5.75
CA PHE A 78 0.24 3.93 -6.61
C PHE A 78 -0.18 2.85 -7.61
N MET A 79 0.77 2.13 -8.18
CA MET A 79 0.47 0.99 -9.05
C MET A 79 -0.25 -0.12 -8.27
N HIS A 80 0.18 -0.40 -7.05
CA HIS A 80 -0.46 -1.39 -6.18
C HIS A 80 -1.91 -1.01 -5.87
N LEU A 81 -2.16 0.27 -5.54
CA LEU A 81 -3.51 0.76 -5.29
C LEU A 81 -4.41 0.58 -6.52
N GLY A 82 -3.90 0.90 -7.70
CA GLY A 82 -4.63 0.72 -8.94
C GLY A 82 -5.01 -0.73 -9.18
N LEU A 83 -4.10 -1.67 -8.92
CA LEU A 83 -4.37 -3.11 -9.05
C LEU A 83 -5.40 -3.60 -8.02
N VAL A 84 -5.29 -3.17 -6.78
CA VAL A 84 -6.24 -3.54 -5.72
C VAL A 84 -7.64 -3.02 -6.05
N GLU A 85 -7.75 -1.78 -6.49
CA GLU A 85 -9.03 -1.19 -6.88
C GLU A 85 -9.64 -1.91 -8.09
N ASP A 86 -8.82 -2.26 -9.08
CA ASP A 86 -9.28 -3.00 -10.27
C ASP A 86 -9.77 -4.40 -9.88
N GLU A 87 -9.06 -5.09 -9.01
CA GLU A 87 -9.51 -6.38 -8.48
C GLU A 87 -10.86 -6.28 -7.79
N ALA A 88 -11.04 -5.29 -6.91
CA ALA A 88 -12.29 -5.09 -6.19
C ALA A 88 -13.43 -4.77 -7.15
N THR A 89 -13.18 -3.94 -8.16
CA THR A 89 -14.17 -3.58 -9.19
C THR A 89 -14.59 -4.81 -9.99
N LYS A 90 -13.64 -5.63 -10.44
CA LYS A 90 -13.92 -6.86 -11.18
C LYS A 90 -14.79 -7.81 -10.36
N ARG A 91 -14.49 -7.97 -9.08
CA ARG A 91 -15.29 -8.84 -8.18
C ARG A 91 -16.69 -8.30 -7.98
N LEU A 92 -16.85 -7.00 -7.78
CA LEU A 92 -18.17 -6.37 -7.63
C LEU A 92 -19.03 -6.48 -8.88
N MET A 93 -18.41 -6.54 -10.06
CA MET A 93 -19.08 -6.70 -11.34
C MET A 93 -19.29 -8.17 -11.73
N GLY A 94 -18.90 -9.11 -10.89
CA GLY A 94 -19.02 -10.54 -11.18
C GLY A 94 -17.98 -11.08 -12.16
N GLN A 95 -16.96 -10.31 -12.48
CA GLN A 95 -15.88 -10.70 -13.39
C GLN A 95 -14.77 -11.42 -12.62
N TYR A 96 -15.09 -12.60 -12.09
CA TYR A 96 -14.20 -13.29 -11.14
C TYR A 96 -12.90 -13.79 -11.78
N ALA A 97 -12.95 -14.24 -13.04
CA ALA A 97 -11.74 -14.72 -13.72
C ALA A 97 -10.73 -13.58 -13.93
N GLU A 98 -11.20 -12.43 -14.38
CA GLU A 98 -10.37 -11.23 -14.53
C GLU A 98 -9.87 -10.74 -13.18
N GLY A 99 -10.71 -10.80 -12.14
CA GLY A 99 -10.33 -10.44 -10.77
C GLY A 99 -9.20 -11.29 -10.23
N ILE A 100 -9.19 -12.59 -10.53
CA ILE A 100 -8.10 -13.50 -10.12
C ILE A 100 -6.79 -13.10 -10.81
N MET A 101 -6.84 -12.78 -12.10
CA MET A 101 -5.63 -12.34 -12.84
C MET A 101 -5.06 -11.04 -12.26
N VAL A 102 -5.92 -10.08 -11.92
CA VAL A 102 -5.48 -8.82 -11.29
C VAL A 102 -4.91 -9.09 -9.91
N PHE A 103 -5.53 -9.98 -9.13
CA PHE A 103 -5.01 -10.39 -7.83
C PHE A 103 -3.60 -10.97 -7.94
N ASP A 104 -3.36 -11.86 -8.90
CA ASP A 104 -2.05 -12.45 -9.11
C ASP A 104 -1.00 -11.39 -9.43
N ASN A 105 -1.35 -10.39 -10.24
CA ASN A 105 -0.48 -9.27 -10.56
C ASN A 105 -0.20 -8.41 -9.33
N ALA A 106 -1.22 -8.14 -8.51
CA ALA A 106 -1.07 -7.36 -7.28
C ALA A 106 -0.20 -8.10 -6.26
N GLU A 107 -0.36 -9.40 -6.12
CA GLU A 107 0.48 -10.24 -5.25
C GLU A 107 1.93 -10.23 -5.70
N LYS A 108 2.18 -10.39 -6.99
CA LYS A 108 3.53 -10.35 -7.56
C LYS A 108 4.20 -9.01 -7.28
N GLN A 109 3.47 -7.92 -7.46
CA GLN A 109 3.98 -6.58 -7.18
C GLN A 109 4.23 -6.37 -5.67
N ALA A 110 3.34 -6.87 -4.81
CA ALA A 110 3.55 -6.81 -3.36
C ALA A 110 4.83 -7.52 -2.93
N ARG A 111 5.15 -8.67 -3.55
CA ARG A 111 6.41 -9.36 -3.32
C ARG A 111 7.62 -8.54 -3.76
N GLN A 112 7.52 -7.82 -4.87
CA GLN A 112 8.58 -6.91 -5.31
C GLN A 112 8.81 -5.78 -4.31
N MET A 113 7.73 -5.23 -3.74
CA MET A 113 7.84 -4.22 -2.68
C MET A 113 8.50 -4.79 -1.42
N ALA A 114 8.14 -6.02 -1.02
CA ALA A 114 8.74 -6.68 0.13
C ALA A 114 10.25 -6.92 -0.10
N ASP A 115 10.65 -7.30 -1.30
CA ASP A 115 12.05 -7.48 -1.67
C ASP A 115 12.83 -6.16 -1.60
N LEU A 116 12.23 -5.08 -2.08
CA LEU A 116 12.86 -3.76 -2.02
C LEU A 116 13.03 -3.30 -0.57
N LEU A 117 11.99 -3.54 0.25
CA LEU A 117 12.04 -3.23 1.68
C LEU A 117 13.19 -3.97 2.35
N SER A 118 13.26 -5.29 2.16
CA SER A 118 14.27 -6.16 2.76
C SER A 118 15.69 -5.77 2.34
N ARG A 119 15.90 -5.54 1.04
CA ARG A 119 17.21 -5.15 0.52
C ARG A 119 17.68 -3.82 1.09
N GLY A 120 16.78 -2.86 1.25
CA GLY A 120 17.11 -1.58 1.85
C GLY A 120 17.56 -1.71 3.30
N ILE A 121 16.85 -2.55 4.09
CA ILE A 121 17.21 -2.84 5.48
C ILE A 121 18.60 -3.48 5.56
N ILE A 122 18.82 -4.51 4.74
CA ILE A 122 20.10 -5.22 4.70
C ILE A 122 21.25 -4.25 4.38
N ARG A 123 21.05 -3.37 3.41
CA ARG A 123 22.08 -2.40 3.02
C ARG A 123 22.32 -1.37 4.10
N GLN A 124 21.28 -0.83 4.72
CA GLN A 124 21.41 0.21 5.73
C GLN A 124 22.13 -0.29 6.99
N PHE A 125 21.76 -1.48 7.44
CA PHE A 125 22.29 -2.05 8.68
C PHE A 125 23.42 -3.04 8.47
N ARG A 126 23.83 -3.28 7.23
CA ARG A 126 24.94 -4.16 6.85
C ARG A 126 24.76 -5.60 7.38
N LEU A 127 23.57 -6.10 7.20
CA LEU A 127 23.22 -7.46 7.64
C LEU A 127 23.72 -8.52 6.68
#